data_db94d25cbe453775489bcde8c99d1ff1
#
_entry.id   db94d25cbe453775489bcde8c99d1ff1
#
_cell.length_a   1.000
_cell.length_b   1.000
_cell.length_c   1.000
_cell.angle_alpha   90.00
_cell.angle_beta   90.00
_cell.angle_gamma   90.00
#
_symmetry.space_group_name_H-M   'P 1'
#
loop_
_entity.id
_entity.type
_entity.pdbx_description
1 polymer ?
#
loop_
_entity_poly.entity_id
_entity_poly.type
_entity_poly.pdbx_seq_one_letter_code
_entity_poly.pdbx_strand_id
1 'polypeptide(L)'
;IVDINKLEKTNISSETRTKLEGDRAEALLLRAYGHFKLVTEFSKMYNPATADKDLGIPVSKKVETLTNKQNRGTVAEVYKAIDEDIQAALPIVTNNYDVPKYHFNRKAALAFAARFYLYYQKWDKVISYANEVLGSNPAAVLRDWKVMGKLARGFEAYNQHYISADLSCNLLLTTKQSEAGILLGPYTYYKRYSHGRYLGNMEDINAQNVWGA
;
A
#
# COMPACT_ATOMS: atom_id res chain seq x y z
N ILE A 1 -16.01 -9.32 3.48
CA ILE A 1 -16.40 -8.90 4.84
C ILE A 1 -17.88 -9.22 5.10
N VAL A 2 -18.80 -8.82 4.24
CA VAL A 2 -20.25 -9.05 4.43
C VAL A 2 -20.56 -10.55 4.58
N ASP A 3 -20.00 -11.39 3.73
CA ASP A 3 -20.24 -12.83 3.75
C ASP A 3 -19.54 -13.53 4.93
N ILE A 4 -18.36 -13.04 5.34
CA ILE A 4 -17.70 -13.49 6.55
C ILE A 4 -18.59 -13.23 7.77
N ASN A 5 -19.19 -12.03 7.88
CA ASN A 5 -20.11 -11.69 8.96
C ASN A 5 -21.35 -12.60 9.02
N LYS A 6 -21.81 -13.13 7.87
CA LYS A 6 -22.89 -14.11 7.81
C LYS A 6 -22.44 -15.49 8.30
N LEU A 7 -21.28 -15.95 7.84
CA LEU A 7 -20.72 -17.26 8.21
C LEU A 7 -20.39 -17.36 9.71
N GLU A 8 -19.89 -16.29 10.32
CA GLU A 8 -19.58 -16.26 11.75
C GLU A 8 -20.80 -16.44 12.66
N LYS A 9 -21.99 -16.17 12.15
CA LYS A 9 -23.26 -16.41 12.87
C LYS A 9 -23.70 -17.88 12.82
N THR A 10 -23.03 -18.71 12.03
CA THR A 10 -23.33 -20.13 11.92
C THR A 10 -22.44 -20.94 12.89
N ASN A 11 -22.83 -22.18 13.16
CA ASN A 11 -22.05 -23.08 14.00
C ASN A 11 -20.87 -23.63 13.20
N ILE A 12 -19.72 -22.96 13.27
CA ILE A 12 -18.47 -23.31 12.58
C ILE A 12 -17.40 -23.77 13.57
N SER A 13 -16.46 -24.61 13.13
CA SER A 13 -15.34 -25.05 13.95
C SER A 13 -14.44 -23.86 14.35
N SER A 14 -13.67 -24.01 15.44
CA SER A 14 -12.69 -23.01 15.87
C SER A 14 -11.63 -22.75 14.80
N GLU A 15 -11.18 -23.77 14.11
CA GLU A 15 -10.21 -23.67 13.00
C GLU A 15 -10.77 -22.81 11.84
N THR A 16 -12.01 -23.10 11.43
CA THR A 16 -12.69 -22.31 10.39
C THR A 16 -12.87 -20.87 10.82
N ARG A 17 -13.18 -20.65 12.10
CA ARG A 17 -13.32 -19.29 12.66
C ARG A 17 -12.01 -18.51 12.57
N THR A 18 -10.89 -19.10 12.99
CA THR A 18 -9.56 -18.48 12.91
C THR A 18 -9.18 -18.13 11.47
N LYS A 19 -9.49 -19.02 10.53
CA LYS A 19 -9.26 -18.76 9.11
C LYS A 19 -10.10 -17.60 8.59
N LEU A 20 -11.38 -17.55 8.92
CA LEU A 20 -12.28 -16.45 8.54
C LEU A 20 -11.86 -15.10 9.16
N GLU A 21 -11.32 -15.10 10.37
CA GLU A 21 -10.74 -13.88 10.99
C GLU A 21 -9.53 -13.38 10.20
N GLY A 22 -8.64 -14.27 9.76
CA GLY A 22 -7.52 -13.92 8.89
C GLY A 22 -7.98 -13.34 7.55
N ASP A 23 -8.95 -13.98 6.90
CA ASP A 23 -9.56 -13.49 5.65
C ASP A 23 -10.23 -12.11 5.84
N ARG A 24 -10.87 -11.91 7.01
CA ARG A 24 -11.45 -10.62 7.40
C ARG A 24 -10.37 -9.55 7.53
N ALA A 25 -9.28 -9.85 8.24
CA ALA A 25 -8.18 -8.92 8.42
C ALA A 25 -7.61 -8.48 7.07
N GLU A 26 -7.36 -9.42 6.18
CA GLU A 26 -6.84 -9.12 4.84
C GLU A 26 -7.82 -8.27 4.03
N ALA A 27 -9.10 -8.59 4.04
CA ALA A 27 -10.12 -7.81 3.34
C ALA A 27 -10.24 -6.37 3.88
N LEU A 28 -10.11 -6.16 5.20
CA LEU A 28 -10.07 -4.83 5.82
C LEU A 28 -8.83 -4.05 5.38
N LEU A 29 -7.65 -4.68 5.42
CA LEU A 29 -6.39 -4.06 5.01
C LEU A 29 -6.36 -3.72 3.52
N LEU A 30 -6.89 -4.58 2.66
CA LEU A 30 -7.03 -4.30 1.22
C LEU A 30 -7.96 -3.10 0.97
N ARG A 31 -9.08 -3.02 1.70
CA ARG A 31 -9.98 -1.88 1.61
C ARG A 31 -9.33 -0.59 2.10
N ALA A 32 -8.67 -0.63 3.26
CA ALA A 32 -7.90 0.48 3.80
C ALA A 32 -6.81 0.95 2.82
N TYR A 33 -6.07 0.02 2.24
CA TYR A 33 -5.02 0.30 1.26
C TYR A 33 -5.59 0.95 0.00
N GLY A 34 -6.69 0.43 -0.52
CA GLY A 34 -7.38 1.03 -1.68
C GLY A 34 -7.83 2.46 -1.42
N HIS A 35 -8.51 2.72 -0.28
CA HIS A 35 -8.91 4.08 0.09
C HIS A 35 -7.69 4.99 0.32
N PHE A 36 -6.63 4.47 0.94
CA PHE A 36 -5.39 5.24 1.14
C PHE A 36 -4.76 5.66 -0.19
N LYS A 37 -4.63 4.75 -1.15
CA LYS A 37 -4.13 5.08 -2.49
C LYS A 37 -4.99 6.14 -3.18
N LEU A 38 -6.30 5.96 -3.15
CA LEU A 38 -7.22 6.92 -3.78
C LEU A 38 -7.19 8.29 -3.11
N VAL A 39 -7.18 8.37 -1.78
CA VAL A 39 -7.15 9.67 -1.09
C VAL A 39 -5.85 10.41 -1.30
N THR A 40 -4.72 9.71 -1.41
CA THR A 40 -3.42 10.33 -1.70
C THR A 40 -3.30 10.85 -3.13
N GLU A 41 -4.03 10.27 -4.09
CA GLU A 41 -4.02 10.67 -5.50
C GLU A 41 -5.06 11.77 -5.81
N PHE A 42 -6.24 11.70 -5.18
CA PHE A 42 -7.40 12.51 -5.59
C PHE A 42 -7.85 13.56 -4.56
N SER A 43 -7.14 13.71 -3.47
CA SER A 43 -7.48 14.68 -2.42
C SER A 43 -6.25 15.46 -1.99
N LYS A 44 -6.48 16.55 -1.25
CA LYS A 44 -5.38 17.26 -0.59
C LYS A 44 -4.73 16.36 0.46
N MET A 45 -3.45 16.60 0.72
CA MET A 45 -2.75 15.98 1.84
C MET A 45 -3.47 16.28 3.16
N TYR A 46 -3.49 15.30 4.07
CA TYR A 46 -4.09 15.47 5.38
C TYR A 46 -3.45 16.65 6.14
N ASN A 47 -4.30 17.58 6.56
CA ASN A 47 -3.93 18.68 7.43
C ASN A 47 -4.97 18.78 8.55
N PRO A 48 -4.59 18.62 9.83
CA PRO A 48 -5.53 18.64 10.96
C PRO A 48 -6.40 19.92 11.02
N ALA A 49 -5.90 21.05 10.53
CA ALA A 49 -6.62 22.31 10.54
C ALA A 49 -7.71 22.44 9.45
N THR A 50 -7.65 21.62 8.41
CA THR A 50 -8.56 21.75 7.23
C THR A 50 -9.19 20.45 6.76
N ALA A 51 -8.73 19.29 7.28
CA ALA A 51 -9.19 17.98 6.82
C ALA A 51 -10.69 17.76 6.95
N ASP A 52 -11.36 18.43 7.88
CA ASP A 52 -12.80 18.42 8.09
C ASP A 52 -13.59 19.18 7.00
N LYS A 53 -12.90 19.99 6.20
CA LYS A 53 -13.48 20.81 5.12
C LYS A 53 -12.95 20.43 3.75
N ASP A 54 -11.75 19.90 3.67
CA ASP A 54 -11.15 19.47 2.40
C ASP A 54 -11.88 18.25 1.86
N LEU A 55 -12.19 18.28 0.54
CA LEU A 55 -12.88 17.17 -0.11
C LEU A 55 -11.98 15.95 -0.17
N GLY A 56 -12.48 14.85 0.40
CA GLY A 56 -11.89 13.53 0.33
C GLY A 56 -12.34 12.76 -0.92
N ILE A 57 -12.47 11.45 -0.79
CA ILE A 57 -12.99 10.52 -1.78
C ILE A 57 -14.28 9.87 -1.26
N PRO A 58 -15.10 9.24 -2.11
CA PRO A 58 -16.16 8.37 -1.64
C PRO A 58 -15.59 7.19 -0.83
N VAL A 59 -16.17 6.93 0.35
CA VAL A 59 -15.79 5.79 1.20
C VAL A 59 -16.78 4.64 0.97
N SER A 60 -16.36 3.63 0.20
CA SER A 60 -17.18 2.46 -0.06
C SER A 60 -16.93 1.37 0.97
N LYS A 61 -17.96 1.07 1.78
CA LYS A 61 -17.96 -0.04 2.77
C LYS A 61 -18.85 -1.22 2.34
N LYS A 62 -19.53 -1.10 1.19
CA LYS A 62 -20.43 -2.11 0.63
C LYS A 62 -20.08 -2.37 -0.82
N VAL A 63 -20.48 -3.52 -1.33
CA VAL A 63 -20.48 -3.75 -2.78
C VAL A 63 -21.57 -2.89 -3.40
N GLU A 64 -21.14 -1.96 -4.25
CA GLU A 64 -22.02 -0.99 -4.90
C GLU A 64 -22.22 -1.37 -6.37
N THR A 65 -23.39 -1.04 -6.91
CA THR A 65 -23.61 -1.11 -8.35
C THR A 65 -22.97 0.10 -9.05
N LEU A 66 -22.52 -0.08 -10.30
CA LEU A 66 -21.89 0.99 -11.08
C LEU A 66 -22.72 2.25 -11.27
N THR A 67 -24.04 2.14 -11.03
CA THR A 67 -25.00 3.25 -11.17
C THR A 67 -25.16 4.10 -9.92
N ASN A 68 -24.65 3.65 -8.78
CA ASN A 68 -24.79 4.40 -7.53
C ASN A 68 -23.82 5.59 -7.50
N LYS A 69 -24.39 6.79 -7.51
CA LYS A 69 -23.62 8.01 -7.28
C LYS A 69 -23.28 8.11 -5.79
N GLN A 70 -21.99 8.10 -5.47
CA GLN A 70 -21.54 8.34 -4.12
C GLN A 70 -21.00 9.76 -3.98
N ASN A 71 -21.34 10.42 -2.88
CA ASN A 71 -20.81 11.73 -2.56
C ASN A 71 -19.37 11.59 -2.00
N ARG A 72 -18.54 12.56 -2.29
CA ARG A 72 -17.24 12.69 -1.64
C ARG A 72 -17.47 13.15 -0.21
N GLY A 73 -16.88 12.42 0.73
CA GLY A 73 -16.77 12.88 2.10
C GLY A 73 -15.60 13.86 2.27
N THR A 74 -15.28 14.18 3.50
CA THR A 74 -14.10 15.00 3.83
C THR A 74 -12.83 14.13 3.91
N VAL A 75 -11.66 14.75 3.82
CA VAL A 75 -10.38 14.07 4.05
C VAL A 75 -10.34 13.43 5.43
N ALA A 76 -10.87 14.13 6.47
CA ALA A 76 -10.94 13.60 7.82
C ALA A 76 -11.79 12.31 7.92
N GLU A 77 -12.95 12.27 7.26
CA GLU A 77 -13.81 11.08 7.22
C GLU A 77 -13.13 9.89 6.53
N VAL A 78 -12.41 10.14 5.44
CA VAL A 78 -11.67 9.07 4.74
C VAL A 78 -10.55 8.52 5.61
N TYR A 79 -9.73 9.38 6.22
CA TYR A 79 -8.64 8.95 7.09
C TYR A 79 -9.15 8.21 8.33
N LYS A 80 -10.29 8.65 8.90
CA LYS A 80 -10.96 7.93 9.97
C LYS A 80 -11.42 6.54 9.55
N ALA A 81 -12.01 6.40 8.37
CA ALA A 81 -12.47 5.11 7.86
C ALA A 81 -11.30 4.13 7.62
N ILE A 82 -10.16 4.64 7.14
CA ILE A 82 -8.93 3.85 6.96
C ILE A 82 -8.37 3.43 8.33
N ASP A 83 -8.34 4.33 9.30
CA ASP A 83 -7.90 4.05 10.68
C ASP A 83 -8.76 2.93 11.32
N GLU A 84 -10.08 3.03 11.21
CA GLU A 84 -11.02 2.01 11.70
C GLU A 84 -10.72 0.63 11.11
N ASP A 85 -10.49 0.54 9.81
CA ASP A 85 -10.18 -0.71 9.13
C ASP A 85 -8.83 -1.30 9.59
N ILE A 86 -7.80 -0.48 9.70
CA ILE A 86 -6.48 -0.91 10.17
C ILE A 86 -6.55 -1.40 11.62
N GLN A 87 -7.21 -0.63 12.51
CA GLN A 87 -7.31 -1.00 13.92
C GLN A 87 -8.15 -2.26 14.13
N ALA A 88 -9.16 -2.50 13.31
CA ALA A 88 -9.96 -3.73 13.35
C ALA A 88 -9.19 -4.94 12.80
N ALA A 89 -8.30 -4.75 11.82
CA ALA A 89 -7.56 -5.83 11.19
C ALA A 89 -6.34 -6.29 12.01
N LEU A 90 -5.55 -5.36 12.56
CA LEU A 90 -4.28 -5.67 13.21
C LEU A 90 -4.34 -6.74 14.31
N PRO A 91 -5.37 -6.81 15.17
CA PRO A 91 -5.47 -7.85 16.19
C PRO A 91 -5.66 -9.26 15.66
N ILE A 92 -6.27 -9.39 14.46
CA ILE A 92 -6.68 -10.67 13.88
C ILE A 92 -5.91 -11.04 12.61
N VAL A 93 -4.88 -10.24 12.23
CA VAL A 93 -4.04 -10.56 11.08
C VAL A 93 -3.21 -11.82 11.33
N THR A 94 -3.16 -12.70 10.34
CA THR A 94 -2.44 -13.97 10.39
C THR A 94 -1.15 -13.94 9.58
N ASN A 95 -0.25 -14.88 9.85
CA ASN A 95 0.92 -15.19 9.01
C ASN A 95 0.76 -16.53 8.28
N ASN A 96 -0.37 -17.21 8.46
CA ASN A 96 -0.59 -18.54 7.95
C ASN A 96 -1.09 -18.51 6.49
N TYR A 97 -0.16 -18.23 5.58
CA TYR A 97 -0.37 -18.25 4.12
C TYR A 97 0.69 -19.11 3.46
N ASP A 98 0.32 -19.82 2.39
CA ASP A 98 1.25 -20.63 1.60
C ASP A 98 2.35 -19.75 0.95
N VAL A 99 1.97 -18.56 0.49
CA VAL A 99 2.89 -17.58 -0.09
C VAL A 99 2.73 -16.21 0.61
N PRO A 100 3.31 -16.05 1.82
CA PRO A 100 3.02 -14.90 2.68
C PRO A 100 3.28 -13.53 2.07
N LYS A 101 4.19 -13.41 1.11
CA LYS A 101 4.56 -12.12 0.50
C LYS A 101 3.52 -11.56 -0.47
N TYR A 102 2.54 -12.36 -0.85
CA TYR A 102 1.41 -11.88 -1.68
C TYR A 102 0.15 -11.56 -0.85
N HIS A 103 0.27 -11.60 0.47
CA HIS A 103 -0.80 -11.36 1.41
C HIS A 103 -0.42 -10.29 2.43
N PHE A 104 -1.42 -9.64 3.02
CA PHE A 104 -1.20 -8.78 4.19
C PHE A 104 -0.91 -9.63 5.43
N ASN A 105 0.27 -10.26 5.46
CA ASN A 105 0.79 -10.84 6.68
C ASN A 105 1.09 -9.75 7.72
N ARG A 106 1.39 -10.14 8.97
CA ARG A 106 1.57 -9.17 10.07
C ARG A 106 2.61 -8.09 9.77
N LYS A 107 3.76 -8.45 9.18
CA LYS A 107 4.81 -7.45 8.85
C LYS A 107 4.35 -6.47 7.76
N ALA A 108 3.69 -6.97 6.72
CA ALA A 108 3.14 -6.13 5.66
C ALA A 108 2.05 -5.19 6.19
N ALA A 109 1.17 -5.70 7.06
CA ALA A 109 0.10 -4.93 7.70
C ALA A 109 0.67 -3.80 8.57
N LEU A 110 1.66 -4.09 9.40
CA LEU A 110 2.33 -3.10 10.25
C LEU A 110 3.10 -2.06 9.44
N ALA A 111 3.79 -2.48 8.37
CA ALA A 111 4.49 -1.54 7.49
C ALA A 111 3.51 -0.61 6.76
N PHE A 112 2.37 -1.13 6.31
CA PHE A 112 1.31 -0.31 5.74
C PHE A 112 0.72 0.64 6.79
N ALA A 113 0.42 0.16 8.00
CA ALA A 113 -0.06 0.98 9.10
C ALA A 113 0.92 2.11 9.43
N ALA A 114 2.23 1.82 9.56
CA ALA A 114 3.24 2.84 9.79
C ALA A 114 3.23 3.91 8.68
N ARG A 115 3.15 3.51 7.40
CA ARG A 115 3.03 4.45 6.27
C ARG A 115 1.75 5.28 6.35
N PHE A 116 0.60 4.67 6.61
CA PHE A 116 -0.66 5.39 6.74
C PHE A 116 -0.59 6.42 7.87
N TYR A 117 -0.12 6.04 9.05
CA TYR A 117 -0.03 6.95 10.18
C TYR A 117 1.00 8.07 10.00
N LEU A 118 2.03 7.87 9.17
CA LEU A 118 2.94 8.93 8.75
C LEU A 118 2.17 10.04 8.00
N TYR A 119 1.30 9.68 7.07
CA TYR A 119 0.44 10.63 6.36
C TYR A 119 -0.65 11.23 7.26
N TYR A 120 -1.15 10.44 8.23
CA TYR A 120 -2.15 10.88 9.20
C TYR A 120 -1.55 11.71 10.35
N GLN A 121 -0.22 11.87 10.38
CA GLN A 121 0.55 12.61 11.39
C GLN A 121 0.37 12.06 12.83
N LYS A 122 0.20 10.75 12.98
CA LYS A 122 0.10 10.06 14.27
C LYS A 122 1.46 9.42 14.61
N TRP A 123 2.41 10.25 15.01
CA TRP A 123 3.83 9.91 15.13
C TRP A 123 4.11 8.74 16.09
N ASP A 124 3.41 8.68 17.22
CA ASP A 124 3.58 7.58 18.19
C ASP A 124 3.23 6.22 17.56
N LYS A 125 2.15 6.16 16.75
CA LYS A 125 1.77 4.95 16.04
C LYS A 125 2.78 4.60 14.95
N VAL A 126 3.35 5.60 14.25
CA VAL A 126 4.42 5.37 13.27
C VAL A 126 5.61 4.69 13.92
N ILE A 127 6.10 5.26 15.02
CA ILE A 127 7.26 4.73 15.76
C ILE A 127 6.98 3.31 16.26
N SER A 128 5.83 3.10 16.87
CA SER A 128 5.46 1.79 17.41
C SER A 128 5.42 0.71 16.33
N TYR A 129 4.68 0.93 15.24
CA TYR A 129 4.55 -0.06 14.17
C TYR A 129 5.84 -0.24 13.37
N ALA A 130 6.58 0.84 13.11
CA ALA A 130 7.87 0.74 12.44
C ALA A 130 8.88 -0.08 13.25
N ASN A 131 8.95 0.13 14.57
CA ASN A 131 9.82 -0.65 15.45
C ASN A 131 9.45 -2.14 15.46
N GLU A 132 8.16 -2.47 15.43
CA GLU A 132 7.72 -3.88 15.37
C GLU A 132 8.14 -4.55 14.05
N VAL A 133 8.13 -3.82 12.92
CA VAL A 133 8.59 -4.33 11.62
C VAL A 133 10.10 -4.49 11.57
N LEU A 134 10.83 -3.48 12.04
CA LEU A 134 12.29 -3.39 11.97
C LEU A 134 12.98 -4.33 12.97
N GLY A 135 12.37 -4.55 14.13
CA GLY A 135 12.94 -5.38 15.19
C GLY A 135 14.27 -4.83 15.70
N SER A 136 15.10 -5.73 16.25
CA SER A 136 16.41 -5.38 16.82
C SER A 136 17.52 -5.18 15.77
N ASN A 137 17.29 -5.64 14.52
CA ASN A 137 18.27 -5.50 13.43
C ASN A 137 17.61 -4.90 12.17
N PRO A 138 17.46 -3.57 12.10
CA PRO A 138 16.84 -2.91 10.95
C PRO A 138 17.52 -3.20 9.61
N ALA A 139 18.85 -3.39 9.62
CA ALA A 139 19.63 -3.67 8.40
C ALA A 139 19.18 -4.98 7.71
N ALA A 140 18.67 -5.94 8.47
CA ALA A 140 18.20 -7.22 7.91
C ALA A 140 16.87 -7.10 7.14
N VAL A 141 16.12 -6.03 7.34
CA VAL A 141 14.79 -5.83 6.72
C VAL A 141 14.73 -4.62 5.79
N LEU A 142 15.75 -3.78 5.78
CA LEU A 142 15.87 -2.66 4.86
C LEU A 142 16.50 -3.10 3.53
N ARG A 143 16.17 -2.36 2.46
CA ARG A 143 16.77 -2.61 1.15
C ARG A 143 18.23 -2.18 1.13
N ASP A 144 19.12 -3.07 0.71
CA ASP A 144 20.53 -2.75 0.50
C ASP A 144 20.72 -2.11 -0.88
N TRP A 145 20.75 -0.79 -0.89
CA TRP A 145 20.99 -0.02 -2.11
C TRP A 145 22.40 -0.18 -2.68
N LYS A 146 23.40 -0.57 -1.85
CA LYS A 146 24.76 -0.84 -2.32
C LYS A 146 24.82 -2.10 -3.19
N VAL A 147 24.05 -3.12 -2.81
CA VAL A 147 23.89 -4.32 -3.64
C VAL A 147 23.21 -3.97 -4.95
N MET A 148 22.13 -3.20 -4.88
CA MET A 148 21.41 -2.78 -6.08
C MET A 148 22.27 -1.95 -7.03
N GLY A 149 23.11 -1.05 -6.52
CA GLY A 149 24.01 -0.22 -7.31
C GLY A 149 25.12 -1.00 -8.03
N LYS A 150 25.35 -2.27 -7.66
CA LYS A 150 26.34 -3.16 -8.32
C LYS A 150 25.72 -4.04 -9.40
N LEU A 151 24.40 -4.06 -9.54
CA LEU A 151 23.73 -4.84 -10.58
C LEU A 151 24.10 -4.33 -11.96
N ALA A 152 24.10 -5.24 -12.93
CA ALA A 152 24.28 -4.87 -14.33
C ALA A 152 23.26 -3.81 -14.74
N ARG A 153 23.72 -2.80 -15.48
CA ARG A 153 22.85 -1.77 -16.06
C ARG A 153 21.91 -2.43 -17.07
N GLY A 154 20.67 -2.60 -16.70
CA GLY A 154 19.65 -3.19 -17.54
C GLY A 154 18.33 -3.25 -16.79
N PHE A 155 17.27 -2.84 -17.48
CA PHE A 155 15.91 -2.80 -16.93
C PHE A 155 15.48 -4.15 -16.35
N GLU A 156 15.81 -5.24 -17.03
CA GLU A 156 15.38 -6.58 -16.64
C GLU A 156 16.07 -7.06 -15.35
N ALA A 157 17.40 -7.03 -15.27
CA ALA A 157 18.16 -7.48 -14.12
C ALA A 157 17.83 -6.66 -12.86
N TYR A 158 17.67 -5.34 -13.03
CA TYR A 158 17.33 -4.45 -11.93
C TYR A 158 15.90 -4.71 -11.43
N ASN A 159 14.94 -4.85 -12.33
CA ASN A 159 13.54 -5.12 -11.96
C ASN A 159 13.37 -6.48 -11.30
N GLN A 160 13.94 -7.53 -11.86
CA GLN A 160 13.87 -8.87 -11.27
C GLN A 160 14.43 -8.89 -9.85
N HIS A 161 15.55 -8.24 -9.63
CA HIS A 161 16.10 -8.12 -8.27
C HIS A 161 15.17 -7.28 -7.37
N TYR A 162 14.68 -6.12 -7.85
CA TYR A 162 13.85 -5.21 -7.06
C TYR A 162 12.57 -5.88 -6.52
N ILE A 163 11.91 -6.70 -7.35
CA ILE A 163 10.64 -7.38 -7.01
C ILE A 163 10.84 -8.81 -6.48
N SER A 164 12.09 -9.26 -6.27
CA SER A 164 12.34 -10.63 -5.82
C SER A 164 11.65 -10.92 -4.49
N ALA A 165 10.97 -12.07 -4.43
CA ALA A 165 10.38 -12.57 -3.21
C ALA A 165 11.43 -13.02 -2.17
N ASP A 166 12.68 -13.23 -2.56
CA ASP A 166 13.76 -13.64 -1.66
C ASP A 166 14.27 -12.49 -0.80
N LEU A 167 14.03 -11.25 -1.23
CA LEU A 167 14.46 -10.08 -0.46
C LEU A 167 13.59 -9.86 0.78
N SER A 168 14.22 -9.78 1.95
CA SER A 168 13.54 -9.53 3.23
C SER A 168 12.83 -8.18 3.28
N CYS A 169 13.30 -7.19 2.52
CA CYS A 169 12.70 -5.86 2.42
C CYS A 169 11.38 -5.83 1.63
N ASN A 170 11.10 -6.85 0.82
CA ASN A 170 9.85 -6.96 0.08
C ASN A 170 8.79 -7.62 0.97
N LEU A 171 8.00 -6.81 1.66
CA LEU A 171 7.02 -7.27 2.63
C LEU A 171 5.66 -7.61 2.01
N LEU A 172 5.31 -6.92 0.91
CA LEU A 172 4.10 -7.16 0.14
C LEU A 172 4.40 -7.00 -1.34
N LEU A 173 4.11 -8.03 -2.11
CA LEU A 173 4.25 -8.06 -3.57
C LEU A 173 2.87 -8.13 -4.21
N THR A 174 2.74 -7.56 -5.40
CA THR A 174 1.55 -7.71 -6.23
C THR A 174 1.91 -8.38 -7.54
N THR A 175 1.02 -9.18 -8.06
CA THR A 175 1.19 -9.84 -9.36
C THR A 175 0.78 -8.97 -10.54
N LYS A 176 0.22 -7.79 -10.27
CA LYS A 176 -0.25 -6.87 -11.32
C LYS A 176 0.83 -5.87 -11.71
N GLN A 177 1.02 -5.70 -13.01
CA GLN A 177 1.79 -4.62 -13.57
C GLN A 177 1.05 -3.29 -13.37
N SER A 178 1.79 -2.25 -12.98
CA SER A 178 1.19 -0.92 -12.80
C SER A 178 0.84 -0.29 -14.15
N GLU A 179 -0.43 -0.03 -14.38
CA GLU A 179 -0.87 0.75 -15.53
C GLU A 179 -0.28 2.17 -15.53
N ALA A 180 -0.13 2.77 -14.35
CA ALA A 180 0.47 4.09 -14.21
C ALA A 180 1.93 4.11 -14.71
N GLY A 181 2.73 3.08 -14.42
CA GLY A 181 4.09 2.96 -14.94
C GLY A 181 4.15 2.86 -16.47
N ILE A 182 3.13 2.26 -17.09
CA ILE A 182 3.01 2.18 -18.55
C ILE A 182 2.58 3.53 -19.15
N LEU A 183 1.68 4.24 -18.47
CA LEU A 183 1.10 5.50 -18.98
C LEU A 183 2.00 6.71 -18.76
N LEU A 184 2.80 6.73 -17.70
CA LEU A 184 3.60 7.87 -17.26
C LEU A 184 5.11 7.67 -17.52
N GLY A 185 5.52 6.50 -18.02
CA GLY A 185 6.93 6.20 -18.27
C GLY A 185 7.56 7.12 -19.33
N PRO A 186 8.84 7.50 -19.17
CA PRO A 186 9.52 8.50 -19.99
C PRO A 186 9.69 8.08 -21.47
N TYR A 187 9.61 6.80 -21.77
CA TYR A 187 9.81 6.26 -23.13
C TYR A 187 8.54 5.96 -23.90
N THR A 188 7.37 6.32 -23.39
CA THR A 188 6.09 6.07 -24.06
C THR A 188 5.64 7.29 -24.86
N TYR A 189 6.30 7.57 -25.96
CA TYR A 189 6.09 8.74 -26.84
C TYR A 189 4.67 8.94 -27.35
N TYR A 190 3.81 7.96 -27.24
CA TYR A 190 2.47 8.01 -27.82
C TYR A 190 1.36 7.96 -26.76
N LYS A 191 1.69 8.09 -25.48
CA LYS A 191 0.68 8.02 -24.44
C LYS A 191 0.35 9.41 -23.86
N ARG A 192 -0.93 9.62 -23.61
CA ARG A 192 -1.52 10.92 -23.28
C ARG A 192 -0.84 11.67 -22.12
N TYR A 193 -0.20 10.94 -21.22
CA TYR A 193 0.38 11.47 -19.99
C TYR A 193 1.90 11.24 -19.86
N SER A 194 2.55 10.80 -20.95
CA SER A 194 4.00 10.66 -20.93
C SER A 194 4.68 12.01 -20.93
N HIS A 195 5.84 12.10 -20.28
CA HIS A 195 6.70 13.28 -20.36
C HIS A 195 7.10 13.54 -21.82
N GLY A 196 7.09 14.80 -22.23
CA GLY A 196 7.63 15.20 -23.52
C GLY A 196 9.15 14.89 -23.58
N ARG A 197 9.67 14.71 -24.81
CA ARG A 197 11.10 14.40 -25.03
C ARG A 197 12.04 15.36 -24.30
N TYR A 198 11.70 16.64 -24.25
CA TYR A 198 12.51 17.64 -23.57
C TYR A 198 12.58 17.38 -22.06
N LEU A 199 11.45 17.17 -21.42
CA LEU A 199 11.38 16.92 -19.98
C LEU A 199 12.03 15.59 -19.60
N GLY A 200 11.76 14.51 -20.34
CA GLY A 200 12.39 13.21 -20.12
C GLY A 200 13.92 13.26 -20.27
N ASN A 201 14.44 14.04 -21.24
CA ASN A 201 15.88 14.23 -21.37
C ASN A 201 16.47 15.02 -20.20
N MET A 202 15.78 16.05 -19.70
CA MET A 202 16.27 16.86 -18.60
C MET A 202 16.24 16.12 -17.26
N GLU A 203 15.19 15.35 -17.00
CA GLU A 203 15.00 14.67 -15.73
C GLU A 203 15.71 13.32 -15.63
N ASP A 204 15.69 12.52 -16.72
CA ASP A 204 16.18 11.14 -16.68
C ASP A 204 17.58 10.99 -17.31
N ILE A 205 17.83 11.62 -18.47
CA ILE A 205 19.04 11.36 -19.26
C ILE A 205 20.18 12.30 -18.89
N ASN A 206 19.89 13.59 -18.72
CA ASN A 206 20.90 14.62 -18.49
C ASN A 206 20.96 15.10 -17.04
N ALA A 207 20.03 14.67 -16.17
CA ALA A 207 20.09 15.00 -14.77
C ALA A 207 21.32 14.35 -14.10
N GLN A 208 22.06 15.12 -13.33
CA GLN A 208 23.05 14.54 -12.41
C GLN A 208 22.32 13.66 -11.41
N ASN A 209 22.59 12.37 -11.45
CA ASN A 209 22.00 11.41 -10.55
C ASN A 209 23.08 10.69 -9.74
N VAL A 210 22.69 10.13 -8.62
CA VAL A 210 23.59 9.40 -7.70
C VAL A 210 24.21 8.12 -8.30
N TRP A 211 23.75 7.72 -9.48
CA TRP A 211 24.19 6.52 -10.17
C TRP A 211 25.31 6.79 -11.19
N GLY A 212 25.66 8.05 -11.39
CA GLY A 212 26.60 8.51 -12.41
C GLY A 212 26.03 8.44 -13.82
N ALA A 213 26.35 9.42 -14.64
CA ALA A 213 26.03 9.40 -16.06
C ALA A 213 26.90 8.37 -16.80
#